data_fb085b2d6111a4ad1786d2058861756c
#
_entry.id   fb085b2d6111a4ad1786d2058861756c
#
_cell.length_a   1.000
_cell.length_b   1.000
_cell.length_c   1.000
_cell.angle_alpha   90.00
_cell.angle_beta   90.00
_cell.angle_gamma   90.00
#
_symmetry.space_group_name_H-M   'P 1'
#
loop_
_entity.id
_entity.type
_entity.pdbx_description
1 polymer ?
#
loop_
_entity_poly.entity_id
_entity_poly.type
_entity_poly.pdbx_seq_one_letter_code
_entity_poly.pdbx_strand_id
1 'polypeptide(L)'
;MTPGMGLREDGMRKVWMLTASCLMAAAFVGPSVAQNAEAEAAAARASAAAAQARANATTSDSDPLEKICRIGPHSRETEIQKIAPFKVFDNLYHVGPCYVTSWILTTPQGHIMFDTSQEPFVGLIEDNIKKMNINPRDIKYIIINHGHTDHFGGAKRLQEFTGARVVATPQDWKMIAETEGKPNNRDNGKPTDVPKHDMDLNEGDHLDLGDQHLIIHTAPGHTPGNLFIEGIVLHDGAQTYKGIWGGGGGGAPGLAGAEQGVKNAEKVNAVKGVQVYIQTHAWQDPNGYPGGGVHERAKKLATRKPGDPHPFVDANTWNDRAKAAQANALKAVEKEKQKATSGK
;
A
#
# COMPACT_ATOMS: atom_id res chain seq x y z
N MET A 1 72.72 -3.26 39.84
CA MET A 1 73.44 -4.55 40.10
C MET A 1 72.50 -5.66 39.64
N THR A 2 72.80 -6.26 38.53
CA THR A 2 72.39 -7.61 38.11
C THR A 2 73.18 -8.63 38.90
N PRO A 3 72.92 -9.92 38.98
CA PRO A 3 72.30 -10.86 38.03
C PRO A 3 71.31 -11.85 38.71
N GLY A 4 70.73 -12.82 38.14
CA GLY A 4 71.00 -13.71 37.08
C GLY A 4 70.00 -14.85 37.03
N MET A 5 69.76 -15.29 35.83
CA MET A 5 69.49 -16.60 35.27
C MET A 5 69.13 -17.82 36.15
N GLY A 6 68.18 -18.62 35.72
CA GLY A 6 67.98 -20.00 36.11
C GLY A 6 66.79 -20.65 35.38
N LEU A 7 67.05 -21.23 34.20
CA LEU A 7 66.18 -22.19 33.48
C LEU A 7 66.10 -23.51 34.29
N ARG A 8 64.88 -24.12 34.28
CA ARG A 8 64.78 -25.59 34.06
C ARG A 8 63.38 -25.98 33.64
N GLU A 9 63.30 -26.69 32.54
CA GLU A 9 62.26 -27.49 32.00
C GLU A 9 61.90 -28.66 32.92
N ASP A 10 60.64 -29.07 32.81
CA ASP A 10 60.17 -30.46 32.70
C ASP A 10 58.68 -30.47 33.06
N GLY A 11 57.84 -30.95 32.25
CA GLY A 11 57.50 -32.26 31.85
C GLY A 11 56.00 -32.41 31.65
N MET A 12 55.64 -32.50 30.46
CA MET A 12 54.45 -33.18 29.87
C MET A 12 53.39 -33.76 30.83
N ARG A 13 52.13 -33.37 30.58
CA ARG A 13 51.04 -34.34 30.22
C ARG A 13 49.88 -33.61 29.62
N LYS A 14 49.69 -33.79 28.31
CA LYS A 14 48.48 -33.42 27.58
C LYS A 14 47.37 -34.35 28.03
N VAL A 15 46.32 -33.77 28.66
CA VAL A 15 45.04 -34.43 28.79
C VAL A 15 44.11 -33.76 27.77
N TRP A 16 43.79 -34.48 26.72
CA TRP A 16 42.76 -34.12 25.75
C TRP A 16 41.40 -34.34 26.42
N MET A 17 40.70 -33.24 26.82
CA MET A 17 39.27 -33.28 27.03
C MET A 17 38.59 -32.95 25.69
N LEU A 18 38.04 -33.96 25.08
CA LEU A 18 37.09 -33.87 24.00
C LEU A 18 35.79 -33.28 24.58
N THR A 19 35.58 -31.98 24.43
CA THR A 19 34.25 -31.38 24.58
C THR A 19 33.52 -31.59 23.26
N ALA A 20 32.59 -32.55 23.28
CA ALA A 20 31.62 -32.74 22.20
C ALA A 20 30.70 -31.52 22.20
N SER A 21 30.98 -30.55 21.34
CA SER A 21 30.02 -29.51 20.96
C SER A 21 28.95 -30.15 20.12
N CYS A 22 27.77 -30.48 20.71
CA CYS A 22 26.57 -30.73 19.99
C CYS A 22 26.13 -29.44 19.30
N LEU A 23 26.53 -29.25 18.04
CA LEU A 23 25.84 -28.34 17.12
C LEU A 23 24.47 -28.94 16.85
N MET A 24 23.42 -28.40 17.50
CA MET A 24 22.07 -28.56 17.04
C MET A 24 21.93 -27.74 15.76
N ALA A 25 22.12 -28.39 14.62
CA ALA A 25 21.65 -27.87 13.35
C ALA A 25 20.11 -27.90 13.42
N ALA A 26 19.49 -26.74 13.67
CA ALA A 26 18.08 -26.57 13.42
C ALA A 26 17.88 -26.74 11.92
N ALA A 27 17.45 -27.94 11.51
CA ALA A 27 16.99 -28.18 10.16
C ALA A 27 15.75 -27.31 9.95
N PHE A 28 15.87 -26.26 9.14
CA PHE A 28 14.74 -25.58 8.55
C PHE A 28 14.04 -26.62 7.64
N VAL A 29 13.05 -27.30 8.18
CA VAL A 29 12.16 -28.12 7.39
C VAL A 29 11.23 -27.13 6.68
N GLY A 30 11.55 -26.82 5.43
CA GLY A 30 10.63 -26.10 4.56
C GLY A 30 9.30 -26.86 4.47
N PRO A 31 8.19 -26.20 4.13
CA PRO A 31 6.90 -26.84 4.02
C PRO A 31 6.99 -28.06 3.11
N SER A 32 6.41 -29.17 3.54
CA SER A 32 6.43 -30.42 2.78
C SER A 32 5.72 -30.22 1.42
N VAL A 33 6.10 -31.01 0.42
CA VAL A 33 5.45 -30.99 -0.92
C VAL A 33 3.92 -31.11 -0.81
N ALA A 34 3.43 -31.84 0.20
CA ALA A 34 2.01 -31.97 0.50
C ALA A 34 1.38 -30.63 0.98
N GLN A 35 2.08 -29.88 1.84
CA GLN A 35 1.61 -28.57 2.30
C GLN A 35 1.58 -27.53 1.18
N ASN A 36 2.56 -27.58 0.27
CA ASN A 36 2.57 -26.71 -0.91
C ASN A 36 1.42 -27.07 -1.87
N ALA A 37 1.15 -28.36 -2.09
CA ALA A 37 0.03 -28.79 -2.91
C ALA A 37 -1.34 -28.44 -2.31
N GLU A 38 -1.49 -28.49 -0.97
CA GLU A 38 -2.71 -28.02 -0.30
C GLU A 38 -2.87 -26.51 -0.40
N ALA A 39 -1.79 -25.73 -0.26
CA ALA A 39 -1.81 -24.28 -0.43
C ALA A 39 -2.16 -23.89 -1.88
N GLU A 40 -1.59 -24.56 -2.87
CA GLU A 40 -1.93 -24.36 -4.29
C GLU A 40 -3.38 -24.76 -4.59
N ALA A 41 -3.86 -25.85 -4.03
CA ALA A 41 -5.24 -26.26 -4.18
C ALA A 41 -6.23 -25.31 -3.50
N ALA A 42 -5.87 -24.76 -2.33
CA ALA A 42 -6.65 -23.73 -1.64
C ALA A 42 -6.69 -22.41 -2.44
N ALA A 43 -5.56 -21.99 -3.00
CA ALA A 43 -5.47 -20.83 -3.88
C ALA A 43 -6.29 -21.00 -5.16
N ALA A 44 -6.24 -22.21 -5.77
CA ALA A 44 -7.05 -22.53 -6.94
C ALA A 44 -8.55 -22.54 -6.64
N ARG A 45 -8.97 -23.05 -5.48
CA ARG A 45 -10.38 -23.01 -5.03
C ARG A 45 -10.84 -21.57 -4.76
N ALA A 46 -10.03 -20.76 -4.11
CA ALA A 46 -10.32 -19.35 -3.89
C ALA A 46 -10.45 -18.59 -5.22
N SER A 47 -9.58 -18.87 -6.18
CA SER A 47 -9.64 -18.29 -7.54
C SER A 47 -10.91 -18.74 -8.29
N ALA A 48 -11.29 -20.01 -8.19
CA ALA A 48 -12.50 -20.53 -8.81
C ALA A 48 -13.77 -19.95 -8.15
N ALA A 49 -13.80 -19.81 -6.82
CA ALA A 49 -14.90 -19.16 -6.10
C ALA A 49 -15.02 -17.67 -6.46
N ALA A 50 -13.91 -16.96 -6.61
CA ALA A 50 -13.88 -15.58 -7.08
C ALA A 50 -14.37 -15.47 -8.55
N ALA A 51 -13.99 -16.39 -9.42
CA ALA A 51 -14.48 -16.44 -10.80
C ALA A 51 -16.00 -16.73 -10.86
N GLN A 52 -16.51 -17.62 -10.02
CA GLN A 52 -17.94 -17.89 -9.91
C GLN A 52 -18.73 -16.70 -9.36
N ALA A 53 -18.18 -16.01 -8.35
CA ALA A 53 -18.76 -14.77 -7.82
C ALA A 53 -18.80 -13.66 -8.88
N ARG A 54 -17.79 -13.60 -9.78
CA ARG A 54 -17.79 -12.69 -10.94
C ARG A 54 -18.87 -13.03 -11.96
N ALA A 55 -19.04 -14.31 -12.28
CA ALA A 55 -20.06 -14.76 -13.22
C ALA A 55 -21.48 -14.49 -12.69
N ASN A 56 -21.66 -14.50 -11.37
CA ASN A 56 -22.93 -14.22 -10.70
C ASN A 56 -23.15 -12.75 -10.41
N ALA A 57 -22.13 -11.89 -10.54
CA ALA A 57 -22.22 -10.44 -10.40
C ALA A 57 -22.72 -9.80 -11.70
N THR A 58 -23.90 -10.20 -12.16
CA THR A 58 -24.69 -9.39 -13.08
C THR A 58 -25.01 -8.09 -12.35
N THR A 59 -24.44 -6.97 -12.85
CA THR A 59 -24.85 -5.57 -12.59
C THR A 59 -25.63 -5.36 -11.27
N SER A 60 -25.02 -5.69 -10.15
CA SER A 60 -25.51 -5.30 -8.85
C SER A 60 -25.55 -3.77 -8.81
N ASP A 61 -26.69 -3.20 -8.50
CA ASP A 61 -26.78 -1.80 -8.10
C ASP A 61 -25.72 -1.54 -7.05
N SER A 62 -24.68 -0.80 -7.42
CA SER A 62 -23.58 -0.48 -6.51
C SER A 62 -24.19 0.13 -5.25
N ASP A 63 -23.69 -0.28 -4.08
CA ASP A 63 -24.10 0.26 -2.79
C ASP A 63 -24.32 1.78 -2.89
N PRO A 64 -25.46 2.32 -2.41
CA PRO A 64 -25.71 3.76 -2.41
C PRO A 64 -24.55 4.58 -1.84
N LEU A 65 -23.85 4.06 -0.81
CA LEU A 65 -22.67 4.69 -0.23
C LEU A 65 -21.51 4.76 -1.25
N GLU A 66 -21.27 3.69 -2.00
CA GLU A 66 -20.24 3.68 -3.06
C GLU A 66 -20.57 4.70 -4.17
N LYS A 67 -21.83 4.85 -4.54
CA LYS A 67 -22.26 5.89 -5.51
C LYS A 67 -22.02 7.30 -4.99
N ILE A 68 -22.33 7.54 -3.73
CA ILE A 68 -22.16 8.85 -3.07
C ILE A 68 -20.68 9.17 -2.84
N CYS A 69 -19.87 8.20 -2.43
CA CYS A 69 -18.45 8.36 -2.22
C CYS A 69 -17.66 8.60 -3.51
N ARG A 70 -18.26 8.25 -4.66
CA ARG A 70 -17.53 8.17 -5.92
C ARG A 70 -17.05 9.50 -6.47
N ILE A 71 -17.86 10.57 -6.52
CA ILE A 71 -17.51 11.72 -7.37
C ILE A 71 -18.23 13.01 -6.98
N GLY A 72 -17.56 14.14 -7.21
CA GLY A 72 -18.16 15.44 -7.43
C GLY A 72 -18.59 16.15 -6.16
N PRO A 73 -19.81 16.69 -6.07
CA PRO A 73 -20.18 17.60 -4.98
C PRO A 73 -20.04 16.98 -3.59
N HIS A 74 -20.30 15.68 -3.46
CA HIS A 74 -20.28 14.97 -2.17
C HIS A 74 -18.88 14.70 -1.61
N SER A 75 -17.83 14.79 -2.42
CA SER A 75 -16.45 14.62 -1.93
C SER A 75 -16.02 15.69 -0.92
N ARG A 76 -16.79 16.76 -0.75
CA ARG A 76 -16.58 17.86 0.21
C ARG A 76 -17.60 17.89 1.34
N GLU A 77 -18.64 17.06 1.29
CA GLU A 77 -19.68 17.04 2.30
C GLU A 77 -19.26 16.21 3.49
N THR A 78 -18.90 16.88 4.58
CA THR A 78 -18.33 16.27 5.79
C THR A 78 -19.18 15.12 6.32
N GLU A 79 -20.51 15.27 6.31
CA GLU A 79 -21.40 14.22 6.85
C GLU A 79 -21.39 12.94 5.99
N ILE A 80 -21.30 13.07 4.67
CA ILE A 80 -21.20 11.93 3.75
C ILE A 80 -19.83 11.26 3.89
N GLN A 81 -18.78 12.06 4.08
CA GLN A 81 -17.42 11.56 4.20
C GLN A 81 -17.14 10.86 5.53
N LYS A 82 -17.95 11.12 6.57
CA LYS A 82 -17.82 10.48 7.89
C LYS A 82 -18.24 9.02 7.82
N ILE A 83 -17.26 8.13 7.79
CA ILE A 83 -17.48 6.70 7.93
C ILE A 83 -16.76 6.17 9.18
N ALA A 84 -17.33 5.10 9.76
CA ALA A 84 -16.66 4.41 10.85
C ALA A 84 -15.38 3.71 10.33
N PRO A 85 -14.30 3.70 11.10
CA PRO A 85 -13.12 2.92 10.75
C PRO A 85 -13.42 1.43 10.86
N PHE A 86 -12.67 0.62 10.12
CA PHE A 86 -12.80 -0.83 10.20
C PHE A 86 -11.46 -1.53 10.01
N LYS A 87 -11.32 -2.66 10.70
CA LYS A 87 -10.21 -3.58 10.54
C LYS A 87 -10.46 -4.44 9.31
N VAL A 88 -9.51 -4.47 8.38
CA VAL A 88 -9.60 -5.26 7.15
C VAL A 88 -8.87 -6.59 7.30
N PHE A 89 -7.62 -6.53 7.73
CA PHE A 89 -6.79 -7.67 8.09
C PHE A 89 -6.30 -7.50 9.53
N ASP A 90 -5.68 -8.50 10.10
CA ASP A 90 -5.18 -8.40 11.47
C ASP A 90 -4.22 -7.23 11.65
N ASN A 91 -3.54 -6.84 10.60
CA ASN A 91 -2.58 -5.75 10.57
C ASN A 91 -2.92 -4.60 9.59
N LEU A 92 -4.13 -4.55 9.01
CA LEU A 92 -4.54 -3.46 8.11
C LEU A 92 -5.87 -2.85 8.53
N TYR A 93 -5.89 -1.54 8.69
CA TYR A 93 -7.04 -0.76 9.14
C TYR A 93 -7.35 0.37 8.16
N HIS A 94 -8.63 0.57 7.85
CA HIS A 94 -9.12 1.75 7.15
C HIS A 94 -9.51 2.80 8.18
N VAL A 95 -8.94 4.00 8.08
CA VAL A 95 -9.18 5.11 9.01
C VAL A 95 -9.60 6.40 8.32
N GLY A 96 -9.59 6.41 6.99
CA GLY A 96 -9.88 7.58 6.16
C GLY A 96 -11.38 7.90 6.02
N PRO A 97 -11.67 8.97 5.30
CA PRO A 97 -13.02 9.28 4.86
C PRO A 97 -13.51 8.33 3.76
N CYS A 98 -14.75 8.53 3.33
CA CYS A 98 -15.41 7.70 2.34
C CYS A 98 -14.76 7.72 0.95
N TYR A 99 -14.23 8.86 0.52
CA TYR A 99 -13.74 9.08 -0.86
C TYR A 99 -12.26 8.73 -1.02
N VAL A 100 -11.37 9.43 -0.31
CA VAL A 100 -9.94 9.17 -0.31
C VAL A 100 -9.62 8.27 0.87
N THR A 101 -9.05 7.11 0.58
CA THR A 101 -8.74 6.15 1.62
C THR A 101 -7.48 6.56 2.37
N SER A 102 -7.48 6.34 3.68
CA SER A 102 -6.26 6.36 4.48
C SER A 102 -6.18 5.06 5.25
N TRP A 103 -5.01 4.43 5.23
CA TRP A 103 -4.82 3.10 5.80
C TRP A 103 -3.72 3.13 6.86
N ILE A 104 -3.82 2.24 7.83
CA ILE A 104 -2.73 1.97 8.76
C ILE A 104 -2.36 0.49 8.68
N LEU A 105 -1.10 0.23 8.38
CA LEU A 105 -0.47 -1.07 8.43
C LEU A 105 0.30 -1.17 9.74
N THR A 106 -0.12 -2.08 10.62
CA THR A 106 0.51 -2.26 11.94
C THR A 106 1.57 -3.34 11.89
N THR A 107 2.68 -3.11 12.60
CA THR A 107 3.75 -4.08 12.83
C THR A 107 4.17 -4.07 14.30
N PRO A 108 4.90 -5.08 14.79
CA PRO A 108 5.41 -5.07 16.16
C PRO A 108 6.39 -3.93 16.47
N GLN A 109 7.05 -3.33 15.47
CA GLN A 109 8.06 -2.28 15.65
C GLN A 109 7.51 -0.87 15.40
N GLY A 110 6.22 -0.75 15.11
CA GLY A 110 5.54 0.51 14.82
C GLY A 110 4.62 0.36 13.60
N HIS A 111 4.06 1.46 13.13
CA HIS A 111 3.03 1.43 12.10
C HIS A 111 3.38 2.33 10.92
N ILE A 112 2.81 1.99 9.77
CA ILE A 112 2.91 2.78 8.53
C ILE A 112 1.52 3.27 8.18
N MET A 113 1.39 4.56 7.95
CA MET A 113 0.17 5.16 7.43
C MET A 113 0.32 5.45 5.94
N PHE A 114 -0.70 5.13 5.17
CA PHE A 114 -0.77 5.37 3.73
C PHE A 114 -1.81 6.44 3.44
N ASP A 115 -1.40 7.55 2.87
CA ASP A 115 -2.15 8.77 2.59
C ASP A 115 -2.84 9.39 3.81
N THR A 116 -3.15 10.67 3.72
CA THR A 116 -3.65 11.48 4.84
C THR A 116 -5.00 12.12 4.56
N SER A 117 -5.54 11.89 3.34
CA SER A 117 -6.66 12.69 2.88
C SER A 117 -6.36 14.20 2.95
N GLN A 118 -7.35 15.01 3.25
CA GLN A 118 -7.27 16.47 3.29
C GLN A 118 -8.17 17.05 4.36
N GLU A 119 -7.97 18.33 4.71
CA GLU A 119 -8.99 19.05 5.48
C GLU A 119 -10.31 19.21 4.66
N PRO A 120 -11.48 19.12 5.30
CA PRO A 120 -11.69 19.12 6.74
C PRO A 120 -11.76 17.71 7.39
N PHE A 121 -11.25 16.66 6.74
CA PHE A 121 -11.45 15.27 7.18
C PHE A 121 -10.36 14.75 8.11
N VAL A 122 -9.29 15.52 8.36
CA VAL A 122 -8.16 15.07 9.17
C VAL A 122 -8.57 14.77 10.61
N GLY A 123 -9.47 15.58 11.19
CA GLY A 123 -10.03 15.31 12.52
C GLY A 123 -10.79 13.98 12.59
N LEU A 124 -11.48 13.57 11.52
CA LEU A 124 -12.09 12.25 11.42
C LEU A 124 -11.04 11.13 11.48
N ILE A 125 -9.92 11.32 10.78
CA ILE A 125 -8.82 10.33 10.78
C ILE A 125 -8.22 10.18 12.18
N GLU A 126 -7.94 11.29 12.87
CA GLU A 126 -7.44 11.29 14.25
C GLU A 126 -8.38 10.53 15.21
N ASP A 127 -9.68 10.78 15.09
CA ASP A 127 -10.69 10.08 15.88
C ASP A 127 -10.82 8.61 15.52
N ASN A 128 -10.72 8.29 14.24
CA ASN A 128 -10.77 6.90 13.76
C ASN A 128 -9.56 6.09 14.23
N ILE A 129 -8.35 6.67 14.24
CA ILE A 129 -7.14 6.05 14.81
C ILE A 129 -7.38 5.68 16.28
N LYS A 130 -7.92 6.62 17.08
CA LYS A 130 -8.24 6.39 18.49
C LYS A 130 -9.30 5.30 18.66
N LYS A 131 -10.38 5.31 17.85
CA LYS A 131 -11.45 4.30 17.88
C LYS A 131 -10.94 2.89 17.58
N MET A 132 -9.90 2.77 16.77
CA MET A 132 -9.25 1.47 16.50
C MET A 132 -8.25 1.06 17.59
N ASN A 133 -8.14 1.82 18.70
CA ASN A 133 -7.17 1.61 19.77
C ASN A 133 -5.71 1.61 19.29
N ILE A 134 -5.42 2.34 18.22
CA ILE A 134 -4.07 2.53 17.72
C ILE A 134 -3.48 3.76 18.43
N ASN A 135 -2.31 3.58 19.07
CA ASN A 135 -1.58 4.70 19.62
C ASN A 135 -0.95 5.51 18.47
N PRO A 136 -1.31 6.79 18.29
CA PRO A 136 -0.77 7.60 17.20
C PRO A 136 0.75 7.67 17.20
N ARG A 137 1.39 7.61 18.38
CA ARG A 137 2.86 7.69 18.52
C ARG A 137 3.59 6.43 18.03
N ASP A 138 2.88 5.36 17.77
CA ASP A 138 3.44 4.15 17.17
C ASP A 138 3.47 4.23 15.64
N ILE A 139 2.81 5.19 15.01
CA ILE A 139 2.95 5.48 13.58
C ILE A 139 4.33 6.11 13.34
N LYS A 140 5.19 5.42 12.59
CA LYS A 140 6.58 5.83 12.33
C LYS A 140 6.75 6.52 10.97
N TYR A 141 5.92 6.12 10.00
CA TYR A 141 5.94 6.68 8.65
C TYR A 141 4.54 7.02 8.17
N ILE A 142 4.43 8.13 7.47
CA ILE A 142 3.27 8.53 6.67
C ILE A 142 3.75 8.58 5.22
N ILE A 143 3.29 7.65 4.40
CA ILE A 143 3.69 7.57 2.99
C ILE A 143 2.62 8.24 2.14
N ILE A 144 3.03 9.21 1.35
CA ILE A 144 2.15 9.92 0.41
C ILE A 144 2.26 9.29 -0.97
N ASN A 145 1.13 8.88 -1.53
CA ASN A 145 1.06 8.25 -2.84
C ASN A 145 1.47 9.21 -3.96
N HIS A 146 0.98 10.44 -3.89
CA HIS A 146 1.32 11.49 -4.84
C HIS A 146 0.95 12.90 -4.33
N GLY A 147 1.47 13.92 -5.00
CA GLY A 147 1.44 15.32 -4.54
C GLY A 147 0.13 16.08 -4.73
N HIS A 148 -1.04 15.42 -4.91
CA HIS A 148 -2.33 16.09 -4.88
C HIS A 148 -2.82 16.30 -3.44
N THR A 149 -3.51 17.40 -3.19
CA THR A 149 -3.96 17.80 -1.84
C THR A 149 -4.89 16.81 -1.18
N ASP A 150 -5.64 16.04 -1.94
CA ASP A 150 -6.52 14.98 -1.40
C ASP A 150 -5.74 13.76 -0.87
N HIS A 151 -4.44 13.66 -1.12
CA HIS A 151 -3.57 12.62 -0.57
C HIS A 151 -2.66 13.15 0.54
N PHE A 152 -2.08 14.34 0.37
CA PHE A 152 -1.15 14.90 1.36
C PHE A 152 -1.73 16.01 2.23
N GLY A 153 -2.92 16.53 1.94
CA GLY A 153 -3.44 17.75 2.58
C GLY A 153 -3.64 17.66 4.09
N GLY A 154 -3.70 16.45 4.64
CA GLY A 154 -3.71 16.22 6.09
C GLY A 154 -2.33 15.95 6.68
N ALA A 155 -1.29 15.86 5.86
CA ALA A 155 0.00 15.34 6.29
C ALA A 155 0.68 16.16 7.36
N LYS A 156 0.64 17.51 7.30
CA LYS A 156 1.22 18.36 8.34
C LYS A 156 0.58 18.10 9.71
N ARG A 157 -0.73 18.14 9.78
CA ARG A 157 -1.46 17.94 11.03
C ARG A 157 -1.26 16.52 11.58
N LEU A 158 -1.29 15.50 10.72
CA LEU A 158 -1.04 14.13 11.14
C LEU A 158 0.44 13.89 11.51
N GLN A 159 1.39 14.55 10.86
CA GLN A 159 2.80 14.55 11.27
C GLN A 159 2.96 15.09 12.71
N GLU A 160 2.32 16.21 13.03
CA GLU A 160 2.33 16.79 14.38
C GLU A 160 1.62 15.88 15.41
N PHE A 161 0.47 15.31 15.03
CA PHE A 161 -0.32 14.42 15.86
C PHE A 161 0.39 13.10 16.18
N THR A 162 1.09 12.53 15.22
CA THR A 162 1.74 11.22 15.34
C THR A 162 3.22 11.31 15.72
N GLY A 163 3.91 12.35 15.27
CA GLY A 163 5.37 12.44 15.28
C GLY A 163 6.04 11.58 14.21
N ALA A 164 5.27 11.06 13.26
CA ALA A 164 5.77 10.22 12.18
C ALA A 164 6.60 11.02 11.17
N ARG A 165 7.51 10.33 10.47
CA ARG A 165 8.22 10.88 9.32
C ARG A 165 7.31 10.84 8.10
N VAL A 166 7.10 12.00 7.46
CA VAL A 166 6.39 12.05 6.19
C VAL A 166 7.36 11.77 5.05
N VAL A 167 6.95 10.87 4.15
CA VAL A 167 7.79 10.39 3.04
C VAL A 167 7.04 10.42 1.72
N ALA A 168 7.67 10.93 0.68
CA ALA A 168 7.15 11.01 -0.68
C ALA A 168 8.31 10.97 -1.67
N THR A 169 8.02 10.91 -2.97
CA THR A 169 9.08 11.03 -3.99
C THR A 169 9.60 12.46 -4.09
N PRO A 170 10.87 12.68 -4.50
CA PRO A 170 11.43 14.03 -4.67
C PRO A 170 10.61 14.93 -5.59
N GLN A 171 10.03 14.35 -6.66
CA GLN A 171 9.22 15.09 -7.61
C GLN A 171 7.91 15.57 -6.98
N ASP A 172 7.28 14.73 -6.18
CA ASP A 172 6.03 15.11 -5.51
C ASP A 172 6.28 15.97 -4.28
N TRP A 173 7.41 15.86 -3.60
CA TRP A 173 7.85 16.83 -2.61
C TRP A 173 7.94 18.25 -3.19
N LYS A 174 8.49 18.38 -4.40
CA LYS A 174 8.50 19.68 -5.11
C LYS A 174 7.09 20.18 -5.37
N MET A 175 6.21 19.30 -5.87
CA MET A 175 4.81 19.63 -6.13
C MET A 175 4.08 20.05 -4.86
N ILE A 176 4.28 19.33 -3.76
CA ILE A 176 3.71 19.64 -2.43
C ILE A 176 4.18 21.02 -1.97
N ALA A 177 5.49 21.27 -1.98
CA ALA A 177 6.06 22.56 -1.56
C ALA A 177 5.51 23.75 -2.39
N GLU A 178 5.26 23.56 -3.67
CA GLU A 178 4.69 24.59 -4.54
C GLU A 178 3.24 24.97 -4.17
N THR A 179 2.55 24.16 -3.35
CA THR A 179 1.18 24.47 -2.90
C THR A 179 1.14 25.27 -1.60
N GLU A 180 2.26 25.42 -0.89
CA GLU A 180 2.30 26.07 0.40
C GLU A 180 1.70 27.49 0.36
N GLY A 181 0.78 27.76 1.27
CA GLY A 181 0.09 29.04 1.37
C GLY A 181 -0.91 29.35 0.27
N LYS A 182 -1.00 28.53 -0.79
CA LYS A 182 -1.97 28.72 -1.86
C LYS A 182 -3.37 28.32 -1.40
N PRO A 183 -4.41 29.00 -1.91
CA PRO A 183 -5.80 28.66 -1.56
C PRO A 183 -6.13 27.20 -1.89
N ASN A 184 -6.58 26.47 -0.91
CA ASN A 184 -7.07 25.09 -1.09
C ASN A 184 -8.59 25.13 -1.37
N ASN A 185 -8.97 24.93 -2.62
CA ASN A 185 -10.37 24.91 -3.02
C ASN A 185 -11.19 23.76 -2.39
N ARG A 186 -10.52 22.78 -1.79
CA ARG A 186 -11.15 21.67 -1.09
C ARG A 186 -11.36 21.94 0.41
N ASP A 187 -10.72 22.99 0.94
CA ASP A 187 -10.92 23.49 2.31
C ASP A 187 -11.37 24.96 2.29
N ASN A 188 -12.41 25.27 1.54
CA ASN A 188 -13.05 26.60 1.47
C ASN A 188 -12.07 27.75 1.18
N GLY A 189 -11.01 27.49 0.42
CA GLY A 189 -10.01 28.49 0.04
C GLY A 189 -9.00 28.83 1.13
N LYS A 190 -8.97 28.09 2.23
CA LYS A 190 -7.92 28.27 3.23
C LYS A 190 -6.53 28.01 2.64
N PRO A 191 -5.48 28.62 3.19
CA PRO A 191 -4.12 28.32 2.78
C PRO A 191 -3.80 26.83 2.93
N THR A 192 -3.12 26.26 1.95
CA THR A 192 -2.63 24.88 2.04
C THR A 192 -1.45 24.83 3.02
N ASP A 193 -1.54 24.00 4.01
CA ASP A 193 -0.43 23.64 4.89
C ASP A 193 0.34 22.44 4.30
N VAL A 194 1.67 22.52 4.30
CA VAL A 194 2.52 21.42 3.84
C VAL A 194 3.28 20.80 5.01
N PRO A 195 3.50 19.48 5.00
CA PRO A 195 4.28 18.81 6.04
C PRO A 195 5.76 19.15 5.93
N LYS A 196 6.51 18.93 7.01
CA LYS A 196 7.96 18.92 6.95
C LYS A 196 8.42 17.77 6.05
N HIS A 197 9.33 18.08 5.14
CA HIS A 197 10.00 17.10 4.30
C HIS A 197 10.99 16.28 5.15
N ASP A 198 10.69 15.00 5.41
CA ASP A 198 11.55 14.18 6.27
C ASP A 198 12.40 13.17 5.48
N MET A 199 11.87 12.63 4.37
CA MET A 199 12.58 11.60 3.61
C MET A 199 12.06 11.49 2.18
N ASP A 200 12.97 11.23 1.25
CA ASP A 200 12.66 10.88 -0.13
C ASP A 200 12.46 9.36 -0.30
N LEU A 201 11.57 9.01 -1.21
CA LEU A 201 11.40 7.66 -1.72
C LEU A 201 11.69 7.64 -3.22
N ASN A 202 12.59 6.78 -3.65
CA ASN A 202 12.98 6.64 -5.04
C ASN A 202 12.56 5.27 -5.59
N GLU A 203 12.65 5.12 -6.91
CA GLU A 203 12.46 3.83 -7.57
C GLU A 203 13.41 2.78 -7.02
N GLY A 204 12.85 1.65 -6.58
CA GLY A 204 13.59 0.52 -6.05
C GLY A 204 14.07 0.68 -4.60
N ASP A 205 13.75 1.79 -3.93
CA ASP A 205 14.03 1.93 -2.51
C ASP A 205 13.23 0.89 -1.70
N HIS A 206 13.79 0.49 -0.56
CA HIS A 206 13.14 -0.39 0.40
C HIS A 206 12.82 0.38 1.68
N LEU A 207 11.64 0.13 2.23
CA LEU A 207 11.26 0.60 3.56
C LEU A 207 10.89 -0.61 4.41
N ASP A 208 11.75 -0.92 5.36
CA ASP A 208 11.58 -2.04 6.27
C ASP A 208 11.06 -1.55 7.63
N LEU A 209 9.99 -2.18 8.12
CA LEU A 209 9.48 -1.96 9.46
C LEU A 209 8.79 -3.22 9.97
N GLY A 210 9.36 -3.84 10.98
CA GLY A 210 8.85 -5.09 11.53
C GLY A 210 8.95 -6.23 10.54
N ASP A 211 7.82 -6.85 10.25
CA ASP A 211 7.67 -7.93 9.27
C ASP A 211 7.35 -7.44 7.85
N GLN A 212 7.34 -6.12 7.64
CA GLN A 212 7.08 -5.52 6.35
C GLN A 212 8.38 -5.15 5.63
N HIS A 213 8.50 -5.58 4.37
CA HIS A 213 9.61 -5.28 3.47
C HIS A 213 9.05 -4.63 2.20
N LEU A 214 8.78 -3.33 2.29
CA LEU A 214 8.12 -2.58 1.23
C LEU A 214 9.11 -2.21 0.13
N ILE A 215 8.69 -2.38 -1.12
CA ILE A 215 9.45 -1.98 -2.31
C ILE A 215 8.71 -0.82 -2.99
N ILE A 216 9.43 0.26 -3.23
CA ILE A 216 8.90 1.49 -3.81
C ILE A 216 9.03 1.42 -5.34
N HIS A 217 7.92 1.62 -6.04
CA HIS A 217 7.90 1.76 -7.50
C HIS A 217 7.34 3.12 -7.88
N THR A 218 8.09 3.89 -8.65
CA THR A 218 7.61 5.15 -9.20
C THR A 218 6.89 4.92 -10.52
N ALA A 219 5.76 5.60 -10.70
CA ALA A 219 4.93 5.53 -11.90
C ALA A 219 4.49 6.94 -12.34
N PRO A 220 5.44 7.78 -12.79
CA PRO A 220 5.17 9.17 -13.17
C PRO A 220 4.13 9.26 -14.29
N GLY A 221 3.17 10.18 -14.14
CA GLY A 221 2.09 10.37 -15.12
C GLY A 221 0.91 11.12 -14.54
N HIS A 222 0.24 10.58 -13.54
CA HIS A 222 -0.81 11.27 -12.79
C HIS A 222 -0.25 12.49 -12.02
N THR A 223 0.89 12.29 -11.37
CA THR A 223 1.84 13.32 -10.95
C THR A 223 3.24 12.93 -11.40
N PRO A 224 4.23 13.84 -11.36
CA PRO A 224 5.60 13.50 -11.71
C PRO A 224 6.25 12.44 -10.81
N GLY A 225 5.77 12.32 -9.57
CA GLY A 225 6.33 11.41 -8.56
C GLY A 225 5.38 10.31 -8.09
N ASN A 226 4.23 10.13 -8.75
CA ASN A 226 3.27 9.09 -8.36
C ASN A 226 3.95 7.74 -8.14
N LEU A 227 3.57 7.04 -7.07
CA LEU A 227 4.18 5.76 -6.68
C LEU A 227 3.15 4.67 -6.39
N PHE A 228 3.62 3.43 -6.37
CA PHE A 228 2.92 2.29 -5.78
C PHE A 228 3.90 1.44 -4.97
N ILE A 229 3.40 0.68 -4.03
CA ILE A 229 4.20 -0.08 -3.06
C ILE A 229 3.86 -1.56 -3.15
N GLU A 230 4.89 -2.36 -3.41
CA GLU A 230 4.89 -3.83 -3.37
C GLU A 230 5.43 -4.35 -2.04
N GLY A 231 5.20 -5.62 -1.73
CA GLY A 231 5.81 -6.30 -0.59
C GLY A 231 5.00 -6.21 0.71
N ILE A 232 3.76 -5.72 0.66
CA ILE A 232 2.89 -5.66 1.83
C ILE A 232 2.44 -7.08 2.20
N VAL A 233 2.69 -7.48 3.44
CA VAL A 233 2.24 -8.75 4.03
C VAL A 233 1.02 -8.49 4.90
N LEU A 234 -0.10 -9.15 4.58
CA LEU A 234 -1.37 -9.00 5.30
C LEU A 234 -1.72 -10.31 6.01
N HIS A 235 -2.18 -10.21 7.26
CA HIS A 235 -2.49 -11.36 8.13
C HIS A 235 -4.00 -11.50 8.35
N ASP A 236 -4.51 -12.72 8.24
CA ASP A 236 -5.88 -13.11 8.59
C ASP A 236 -5.82 -14.45 9.36
N GLY A 237 -5.67 -14.38 10.67
CA GLY A 237 -5.36 -15.53 11.52
C GLY A 237 -4.04 -16.19 11.14
N ALA A 238 -4.08 -17.44 10.73
CA ALA A 238 -2.91 -18.19 10.28
C ALA A 238 -2.57 -17.97 8.78
N GLN A 239 -3.40 -17.25 8.05
CA GLN A 239 -3.20 -16.98 6.61
C GLN A 239 -2.44 -15.68 6.41
N THR A 240 -1.61 -15.65 5.36
CA THR A 240 -0.94 -14.45 4.90
C THR A 240 -1.23 -14.20 3.43
N TYR A 241 -1.33 -12.91 3.06
CA TYR A 241 -1.63 -12.50 1.70
C TYR A 241 -0.65 -11.43 1.23
N LYS A 242 -0.26 -11.49 -0.03
CA LYS A 242 0.56 -10.46 -0.67
C LYS A 242 -0.34 -9.29 -1.08
N GLY A 243 -0.11 -8.15 -0.46
CA GLY A 243 -0.76 -6.88 -0.77
C GLY A 243 0.08 -5.98 -1.65
N ILE A 244 -0.59 -5.05 -2.34
CA ILE A 244 0.00 -3.91 -3.03
C ILE A 244 -0.84 -2.67 -2.74
N TRP A 245 -0.19 -1.52 -2.56
CA TRP A 245 -0.88 -0.25 -2.34
C TRP A 245 -0.58 0.75 -3.44
N GLY A 246 -1.60 1.55 -3.81
CA GLY A 246 -1.48 2.53 -4.87
C GLY A 246 -1.62 1.90 -6.25
N GLY A 247 -1.36 2.67 -7.28
CA GLY A 247 -1.46 2.17 -8.65
C GLY A 247 -0.67 3.05 -9.59
N GLY A 248 -0.14 2.44 -10.63
CA GLY A 248 0.51 3.17 -11.69
C GLY A 248 -0.48 4.10 -12.36
N GLY A 249 -0.26 5.40 -12.26
CA GLY A 249 -0.98 6.39 -13.03
C GLY A 249 -0.77 6.17 -14.53
N GLY A 250 -1.70 6.66 -15.35
CA GLY A 250 -1.46 6.77 -16.79
C GLY A 250 -0.25 7.65 -17.11
N GLY A 251 0.08 7.79 -18.36
CA GLY A 251 1.10 8.76 -18.79
C GLY A 251 0.56 10.19 -18.73
N ALA A 252 1.47 11.15 -18.69
CA ALA A 252 1.16 12.56 -18.88
C ALA A 252 0.66 12.82 -20.32
N PRO A 253 0.05 13.97 -20.61
CA PRO A 253 -0.35 14.32 -21.97
C PRO A 253 0.81 14.34 -22.97
N GLY A 254 0.52 14.05 -24.24
CA GLY A 254 1.46 14.02 -25.34
C GLY A 254 2.19 12.69 -25.50
N LEU A 255 2.94 12.54 -26.61
CA LEU A 255 3.56 11.28 -26.99
C LEU A 255 4.55 10.76 -25.93
N ALA A 256 5.44 11.61 -25.44
CA ALA A 256 6.41 11.23 -24.41
C ALA A 256 5.72 10.75 -23.11
N GLY A 257 4.63 11.42 -22.71
CA GLY A 257 3.83 11.00 -21.57
C GLY A 257 3.10 9.68 -21.80
N ALA A 258 2.57 9.44 -22.99
CA ALA A 258 1.95 8.18 -23.37
C ALA A 258 2.98 7.03 -23.36
N GLU A 259 4.19 7.25 -23.87
CA GLU A 259 5.29 6.29 -23.83
C GLU A 259 5.73 5.99 -22.38
N GLN A 260 5.79 7.01 -21.53
CA GLN A 260 6.01 6.81 -20.09
C GLN A 260 4.90 5.95 -19.46
N GLY A 261 3.65 6.15 -19.87
CA GLY A 261 2.52 5.33 -19.44
C GLY A 261 2.69 3.85 -19.78
N VAL A 262 3.31 3.52 -20.94
CA VAL A 262 3.66 2.12 -21.28
C VAL A 262 4.69 1.56 -20.30
N LYS A 263 5.75 2.29 -20.00
CA LYS A 263 6.78 1.88 -19.02
C LYS A 263 6.18 1.67 -17.63
N ASN A 264 5.26 2.54 -17.21
CA ASN A 264 4.55 2.39 -15.94
C ASN A 264 3.72 1.10 -15.93
N ALA A 265 2.99 0.83 -17.02
CA ALA A 265 2.20 -0.39 -17.15
C ALA A 265 3.06 -1.67 -17.16
N GLU A 266 4.26 -1.62 -17.72
CA GLU A 266 5.23 -2.71 -17.67
C GLU A 266 5.67 -3.00 -16.23
N LYS A 267 5.97 -1.97 -15.43
CA LYS A 267 6.29 -2.11 -13.99
C LYS A 267 5.13 -2.75 -13.23
N VAL A 268 3.90 -2.25 -13.44
CA VAL A 268 2.69 -2.80 -12.81
C VAL A 268 2.52 -4.28 -13.18
N ASN A 269 2.73 -4.63 -14.46
CA ASN A 269 2.65 -6.01 -14.93
C ASN A 269 3.78 -6.92 -14.42
N ALA A 270 4.93 -6.36 -14.03
CA ALA A 270 6.04 -7.13 -13.48
C ALA A 270 5.72 -7.69 -12.08
N VAL A 271 4.88 -7.01 -11.29
CA VAL A 271 4.49 -7.45 -9.96
C VAL A 271 3.52 -8.62 -10.05
N LYS A 272 3.90 -9.77 -9.50
CA LYS A 272 3.15 -11.03 -9.56
C LYS A 272 2.73 -11.51 -8.18
N GLY A 273 1.69 -12.36 -8.16
CA GLY A 273 1.22 -13.01 -6.94
C GLY A 273 0.47 -12.09 -5.97
N VAL A 274 0.08 -10.89 -6.41
CA VAL A 274 -0.74 -9.98 -5.62
C VAL A 274 -2.12 -10.58 -5.41
N GLN A 275 -2.55 -10.62 -4.16
CA GLN A 275 -3.84 -11.16 -3.74
C GLN A 275 -4.77 -10.08 -3.19
N VAL A 276 -4.20 -8.94 -2.76
CA VAL A 276 -4.96 -7.83 -2.19
C VAL A 276 -4.50 -6.53 -2.81
N TYR A 277 -5.41 -5.83 -3.46
CA TYR A 277 -5.16 -4.48 -3.95
C TYR A 277 -5.73 -3.46 -2.95
N ILE A 278 -4.83 -2.70 -2.32
CA ILE A 278 -5.16 -1.63 -1.38
C ILE A 278 -5.24 -0.32 -2.17
N GLN A 279 -6.42 0.27 -2.20
CA GLN A 279 -6.73 1.42 -3.05
C GLN A 279 -6.39 2.74 -2.36
N THR A 280 -6.09 3.77 -3.14
CA THR A 280 -5.95 5.16 -2.68
C THR A 280 -7.27 5.92 -2.67
N HIS A 281 -8.23 5.48 -3.50
CA HIS A 281 -9.63 5.92 -3.48
C HIS A 281 -10.55 4.71 -3.36
N ALA A 282 -11.65 4.83 -2.65
CA ALA A 282 -12.56 3.71 -2.40
C ALA A 282 -13.19 3.10 -3.67
N TRP A 283 -13.14 3.81 -4.80
CA TRP A 283 -13.84 3.48 -6.04
C TRP A 283 -12.98 3.53 -7.31
N GLN A 284 -11.67 3.34 -7.23
CA GLN A 284 -10.71 3.56 -8.33
C GLN A 284 -10.91 2.71 -9.60
N ASP A 285 -11.94 1.91 -9.71
CA ASP A 285 -12.19 1.15 -10.92
C ASP A 285 -13.45 1.63 -11.65
N PRO A 286 -13.33 2.24 -12.85
CA PRO A 286 -14.49 2.69 -13.63
C PRO A 286 -15.40 1.54 -14.08
N ASN A 287 -14.88 0.31 -14.12
CA ASN A 287 -15.65 -0.90 -14.48
C ASN A 287 -16.20 -1.63 -13.24
N GLY A 288 -16.00 -1.07 -12.04
CA GLY A 288 -16.33 -1.72 -10.77
C GLY A 288 -15.35 -2.83 -10.42
N TYR A 289 -15.27 -3.16 -9.13
CA TYR A 289 -14.52 -4.32 -8.67
C TYR A 289 -15.42 -5.55 -8.68
N PRO A 290 -14.97 -6.68 -9.22
CA PRO A 290 -15.61 -7.94 -8.92
C PRO A 290 -15.68 -8.12 -7.41
N GLY A 291 -16.87 -8.15 -6.83
CA GLY A 291 -17.04 -8.21 -5.38
C GLY A 291 -17.30 -6.87 -4.68
N GLY A 292 -17.31 -5.75 -5.41
CA GLY A 292 -17.65 -4.42 -4.91
C GLY A 292 -16.42 -3.55 -4.53
N GLY A 293 -16.68 -2.27 -4.25
CA GLY A 293 -15.68 -1.32 -3.76
C GLY A 293 -15.28 -1.56 -2.30
N VAL A 294 -14.48 -0.66 -1.75
CA VAL A 294 -13.94 -0.80 -0.38
C VAL A 294 -15.05 -0.96 0.66
N HIS A 295 -16.10 -0.14 0.58
CA HIS A 295 -17.18 -0.13 1.59
C HIS A 295 -18.12 -1.32 1.46
N GLU A 296 -18.39 -1.78 0.25
CA GLU A 296 -19.17 -3.00 0.02
C GLU A 296 -18.43 -4.24 0.55
N ARG A 297 -17.12 -4.32 0.29
CA ARG A 297 -16.27 -5.39 0.84
C ARG A 297 -16.20 -5.33 2.35
N ALA A 298 -16.16 -4.13 2.95
CA ALA A 298 -16.19 -3.96 4.41
C ALA A 298 -17.51 -4.48 5.02
N LYS A 299 -18.66 -4.25 4.37
CA LYS A 299 -19.94 -4.80 4.80
C LYS A 299 -19.95 -6.33 4.75
N LYS A 300 -19.42 -6.92 3.68
CA LYS A 300 -19.26 -8.38 3.56
C LYS A 300 -18.33 -8.93 4.64
N LEU A 301 -17.25 -8.20 4.95
CA LEU A 301 -16.31 -8.57 6.01
C LEU A 301 -16.96 -8.59 7.39
N ALA A 302 -17.81 -7.60 7.69
CA ALA A 302 -18.52 -7.51 8.97
C ALA A 302 -19.50 -8.68 9.22
N THR A 303 -19.94 -9.36 8.18
CA THR A 303 -20.85 -10.53 8.26
C THR A 303 -20.16 -11.85 7.92
N ARG A 304 -18.85 -11.83 7.67
CA ARG A 304 -18.03 -13.01 7.32
C ARG A 304 -18.04 -14.02 8.48
N LYS A 305 -18.26 -15.27 8.14
CA LYS A 305 -18.18 -16.39 9.09
C LYS A 305 -16.81 -17.08 8.99
N PRO A 306 -16.40 -17.81 10.04
CA PRO A 306 -15.19 -18.64 9.96
C PRO A 306 -15.29 -19.62 8.77
N GLY A 307 -14.24 -19.63 7.95
CA GLY A 307 -14.18 -20.46 6.73
C GLY A 307 -14.67 -19.78 5.44
N ASP A 308 -15.37 -18.66 5.53
CA ASP A 308 -15.76 -17.89 4.35
C ASP A 308 -14.52 -17.24 3.71
N PRO A 309 -14.48 -17.08 2.37
CA PRO A 309 -13.43 -16.33 1.70
C PRO A 309 -13.33 -14.88 2.21
N HIS A 310 -12.11 -14.37 2.30
CA HIS A 310 -11.90 -12.99 2.73
C HIS A 310 -12.32 -12.01 1.60
N PRO A 311 -13.26 -11.05 1.85
CA PRO A 311 -13.83 -10.20 0.79
C PRO A 311 -12.83 -9.30 0.07
N PHE A 312 -11.69 -8.99 0.70
CA PHE A 312 -10.63 -8.18 0.11
C PHE A 312 -9.59 -9.01 -0.65
N VAL A 313 -9.62 -10.33 -0.56
CA VAL A 313 -8.70 -11.21 -1.28
C VAL A 313 -9.26 -11.52 -2.66
N ASP A 314 -8.58 -11.02 -3.69
CA ASP A 314 -8.90 -11.28 -5.09
C ASP A 314 -7.63 -11.19 -5.95
N ALA A 315 -7.02 -12.34 -6.20
CA ALA A 315 -5.79 -12.46 -6.98
C ALA A 315 -5.92 -11.98 -8.46
N ASN A 316 -7.14 -11.81 -8.96
CA ASN A 316 -7.35 -11.38 -10.33
C ASN A 316 -7.45 -9.86 -10.47
N THR A 317 -7.91 -9.14 -9.44
CA THR A 317 -8.09 -7.67 -9.51
C THR A 317 -6.82 -6.97 -9.96
N TRP A 318 -5.67 -7.30 -9.38
CA TRP A 318 -4.40 -6.70 -9.79
C TRP A 318 -4.01 -7.08 -11.21
N ASN A 319 -4.10 -8.35 -11.57
CA ASN A 319 -3.74 -8.84 -12.90
C ASN A 319 -4.60 -8.22 -14.00
N ASP A 320 -5.91 -8.12 -13.78
CA ASP A 320 -6.84 -7.53 -14.75
C ASP A 320 -6.60 -6.02 -14.89
N ARG A 321 -6.31 -5.33 -13.77
CA ARG A 321 -5.91 -3.92 -13.76
C ARG A 321 -4.60 -3.70 -14.51
N ALA A 322 -3.60 -4.53 -14.30
CA ALA A 322 -2.32 -4.47 -14.97
C ALA A 322 -2.47 -4.63 -16.50
N LYS A 323 -3.25 -5.62 -16.95
CA LYS A 323 -3.57 -5.82 -18.37
C LYS A 323 -4.31 -4.62 -18.97
N ALA A 324 -5.32 -4.10 -18.25
CA ALA A 324 -6.07 -2.94 -18.70
C ALA A 324 -5.19 -1.68 -18.79
N ALA A 325 -4.30 -1.45 -17.81
CA ALA A 325 -3.34 -0.36 -17.84
C ALA A 325 -2.43 -0.42 -19.06
N GLN A 326 -1.91 -1.61 -19.39
CA GLN A 326 -1.07 -1.81 -20.57
C GLN A 326 -1.83 -1.57 -21.87
N ALA A 327 -3.03 -2.12 -22.01
CA ALA A 327 -3.85 -1.92 -23.21
C ALA A 327 -4.20 -0.44 -23.41
N ASN A 328 -4.53 0.28 -22.34
CA ASN A 328 -4.86 1.70 -22.38
C ASN A 328 -3.63 2.56 -22.70
N ALA A 329 -2.46 2.23 -22.15
CA ALA A 329 -1.21 2.94 -22.45
C ALA A 329 -0.80 2.79 -23.92
N LEU A 330 -0.89 1.60 -24.50
CA LEU A 330 -0.64 1.36 -25.91
C LEU A 330 -1.59 2.15 -26.81
N LYS A 331 -2.90 2.15 -26.50
CA LYS A 331 -3.90 2.96 -27.22
C LYS A 331 -3.58 4.47 -27.14
N ALA A 332 -3.09 4.94 -25.97
CA ALA A 332 -2.70 6.34 -25.82
C ALA A 332 -1.52 6.71 -26.75
N VAL A 333 -0.52 5.85 -26.85
CA VAL A 333 0.62 6.05 -27.80
C VAL A 333 0.14 6.10 -29.24
N GLU A 334 -0.72 5.17 -29.65
CA GLU A 334 -1.28 5.18 -31.02
C GLU A 334 -2.05 6.46 -31.31
N LYS A 335 -2.88 6.91 -30.36
CA LYS A 335 -3.64 8.16 -30.48
C LYS A 335 -2.73 9.38 -30.63
N GLU A 336 -1.68 9.49 -29.86
CA GLU A 336 -0.74 10.61 -29.95
C GLU A 336 0.06 10.58 -31.28
N LYS A 337 0.45 9.40 -31.76
CA LYS A 337 1.08 9.26 -33.09
C LYS A 337 0.15 9.68 -34.22
N GLN A 338 -1.14 9.31 -34.16
CA GLN A 338 -2.12 9.73 -35.16
C GLN A 338 -2.32 11.25 -35.17
N LYS A 339 -2.36 11.91 -34.00
CA LYS A 339 -2.42 13.38 -33.92
C LYS A 339 -1.20 14.03 -34.60
N ALA A 340 0.00 13.50 -34.35
CA ALA A 340 1.22 14.03 -34.96
C ALA A 340 1.22 13.92 -36.50
N THR A 341 0.65 12.82 -37.06
CA THR A 341 0.56 12.62 -38.50
C THR A 341 -0.57 13.40 -39.17
N SER A 342 -1.65 13.70 -38.41
CA SER A 342 -2.80 14.47 -38.94
C SER A 342 -2.63 15.98 -38.88
N GLY A 343 -1.50 16.50 -38.38
CA GLY A 343 -1.19 17.92 -38.35
C GLY A 343 -2.06 18.74 -37.36
N LYS A 344 -2.65 18.10 -36.38
CA LYS A 344 -3.52 18.73 -35.37
C LYS A 344 -2.87 18.71 -34.00
#